data_dd06f41f2b8ebd23de6d7f77b29d99fd
#
_entry.id   dd06f41f2b8ebd23de6d7f77b29d99fd
#
_cell.length_a   1.000
_cell.length_b   1.000
_cell.length_c   1.000
_cell.angle_alpha   90.00
_cell.angle_beta   90.00
_cell.angle_gamma   90.00
#
_symmetry.space_group_name_H-M   'P 1'
#
loop_
_entity.id
_entity.type
_entity.pdbx_description
1 polymer ?
#
loop_
_entity_poly.entity_id
_entity_poly.type
_entity_poly.pdbx_seq_one_letter_code
_entity_poly.pdbx_strand_id
1 'polypeptide(L)'
;MSSPLLGKVIVEALLACGVRDVLLAPGSRNAPLSLALHAAEAAGLIRLYVRIDERVATFTALGLAKASGNVVAVVTTSGTAVGNLVPAAMEARAAGVPLLLLTADRPATLVGTGANQTCDQLGILGPAAVGVLRLASGTGGETAWRAAIARACALAAGT
;
A
#
# COMPACT_ATOMS: atom_id res chain seq x y z
N MET A 1 -9.59 17.62 -4.26
CA MET A 1 -9.52 16.47 -5.19
C MET A 1 -10.09 15.24 -4.51
N SER A 2 -10.75 14.35 -5.27
CA SER A 2 -11.50 13.22 -4.70
C SER A 2 -10.62 12.00 -4.43
N SER A 3 -11.06 11.14 -3.49
CA SER A 3 -10.37 9.86 -3.19
C SER A 3 -10.32 8.90 -4.40
N PRO A 4 -11.33 8.83 -5.29
CA PRO A 4 -11.22 8.05 -6.53
C PRO A 4 -10.09 8.50 -7.46
N LEU A 5 -9.88 9.80 -7.61
CA LEU A 5 -8.77 10.33 -8.41
C LEU A 5 -7.42 9.93 -7.80
N LEU A 6 -7.28 10.04 -6.48
CA LEU A 6 -6.04 9.58 -5.80
C LEU A 6 -5.80 8.09 -6.06
N GLY A 7 -6.82 7.24 -5.96
CA GLY A 7 -6.71 5.81 -6.25
C GLY A 7 -6.21 5.53 -7.67
N LYS A 8 -6.76 6.23 -8.67
CA LYS A 8 -6.32 6.13 -10.06
C LYS A 8 -4.85 6.54 -10.24
N VAL A 9 -4.47 7.70 -9.69
CA VAL A 9 -3.11 8.23 -9.78
C VAL A 9 -2.09 7.29 -9.12
N ILE A 10 -2.44 6.68 -7.97
CA ILE A 10 -1.58 5.69 -7.32
C ILE A 10 -1.34 4.50 -8.25
N VAL A 11 -2.39 3.93 -8.85
CA VAL A 11 -2.25 2.77 -9.75
C VAL A 11 -1.40 3.10 -10.97
N GLU A 12 -1.64 4.25 -11.60
CA GLU A 12 -0.82 4.71 -12.74
C GLU A 12 0.66 4.89 -12.36
N ALA A 13 0.93 5.43 -11.16
CA ALA A 13 2.29 5.60 -10.66
C ALA A 13 2.96 4.25 -10.34
N LEU A 14 2.23 3.28 -9.76
CA LEU A 14 2.72 1.93 -9.55
C LEU A 14 3.13 1.26 -10.87
N LEU A 15 2.27 1.38 -11.89
CA LEU A 15 2.54 0.86 -13.23
C LEU A 15 3.79 1.49 -13.84
N ALA A 16 3.96 2.80 -13.70
CA ALA A 16 5.15 3.53 -14.17
C ALA A 16 6.43 3.08 -13.44
N CYS A 17 6.33 2.66 -12.17
CA CYS A 17 7.43 2.07 -11.40
C CYS A 17 7.69 0.58 -11.70
N GLY A 18 6.95 -0.03 -12.62
CA GLY A 18 7.12 -1.43 -12.96
C GLY A 18 6.42 -2.43 -12.03
N VAL A 19 5.63 -1.97 -11.06
CA VAL A 19 4.84 -2.86 -10.20
C VAL A 19 3.78 -3.56 -11.02
N ARG A 20 3.74 -4.89 -10.93
CA ARG A 20 2.80 -5.75 -11.69
C ARG A 20 2.02 -6.71 -10.80
N ASP A 21 2.52 -7.01 -9.61
CA ASP A 21 1.86 -7.88 -8.65
C ASP A 21 1.36 -7.07 -7.46
N VAL A 22 0.06 -7.18 -7.19
CA VAL A 22 -0.59 -6.45 -6.10
C VAL A 22 -1.44 -7.40 -5.28
N LEU A 23 -1.21 -7.45 -3.98
CA LEU A 23 -2.04 -8.14 -3.01
C LEU A 23 -3.05 -7.14 -2.43
N LEU A 24 -4.33 -7.51 -2.39
CA LEU A 24 -5.40 -6.68 -1.88
C LEU A 24 -6.13 -7.39 -0.74
N ALA A 25 -6.05 -6.81 0.46
CA ALA A 25 -6.97 -7.09 1.56
C ALA A 25 -8.07 -6.02 1.54
N PRO A 26 -9.31 -6.39 1.09
CA PRO A 26 -10.34 -5.40 0.82
C PRO A 26 -10.95 -4.82 2.08
N GLY A 27 -11.35 -3.55 2.02
CA GLY A 27 -12.06 -2.87 3.09
C GLY A 27 -12.64 -1.54 2.61
N SER A 28 -13.53 -0.93 3.39
CA SER A 28 -14.24 0.28 2.94
C SER A 28 -13.32 1.49 2.71
N ARG A 29 -12.20 1.59 3.45
CA ARG A 29 -11.30 2.74 3.33
C ARG A 29 -10.36 2.66 2.14
N ASN A 30 -10.03 1.46 1.68
CA ASN A 30 -9.24 1.29 0.47
C ASN A 30 -10.11 1.11 -0.79
N ALA A 31 -11.44 1.20 -0.71
CA ALA A 31 -12.34 0.99 -1.85
C ALA A 31 -11.98 1.81 -3.10
N PRO A 32 -11.63 3.11 -3.01
CA PRO A 32 -11.23 3.88 -4.20
C PRO A 32 -10.01 3.30 -4.91
N LEU A 33 -9.02 2.84 -4.14
CA LEU A 33 -7.82 2.18 -4.68
C LEU A 33 -8.14 0.78 -5.21
N SER A 34 -8.99 0.02 -4.51
CA SER A 34 -9.42 -1.32 -4.92
C SER A 34 -10.13 -1.31 -6.27
N LEU A 35 -11.01 -0.33 -6.50
CA LEU A 35 -11.71 -0.16 -7.78
C LEU A 35 -10.74 0.20 -8.92
N ALA A 36 -9.75 1.06 -8.65
CA ALA A 36 -8.73 1.41 -9.64
C ALA A 36 -7.82 0.20 -9.97
N LEU A 37 -7.47 -0.61 -8.97
CA LEU A 37 -6.70 -1.85 -9.17
C LEU A 37 -7.49 -2.88 -9.97
N HIS A 38 -8.78 -3.05 -9.68
CA HIS A 38 -9.64 -3.95 -10.44
C HIS A 38 -9.74 -3.53 -11.92
N ALA A 39 -9.86 -2.23 -12.19
CA ALA A 39 -9.86 -1.72 -13.56
C ALA A 39 -8.51 -2.00 -14.28
N ALA A 40 -7.40 -1.88 -13.59
CA ALA A 40 -6.07 -2.18 -14.13
C ALA A 40 -5.88 -3.69 -14.40
N GLU A 41 -6.42 -4.55 -13.52
CA GLU A 41 -6.42 -6.00 -13.72
C GLU A 41 -7.27 -6.39 -14.94
N ALA A 42 -8.48 -5.84 -15.04
CA ALA A 42 -9.37 -6.08 -16.18
C ALA A 42 -8.74 -5.65 -17.52
N ALA A 43 -7.86 -4.65 -17.49
CA ALA A 43 -7.06 -4.20 -18.63
C ALA A 43 -5.77 -5.02 -18.86
N GLY A 44 -5.50 -6.06 -18.05
CA GLY A 44 -4.31 -6.89 -18.16
C GLY A 44 -3.00 -6.21 -17.77
N LEU A 45 -3.07 -5.08 -17.05
CA LEU A 45 -1.90 -4.28 -16.68
C LEU A 45 -1.20 -4.77 -15.40
N ILE A 46 -1.94 -5.44 -14.51
CA ILE A 46 -1.44 -6.02 -13.26
C ILE A 46 -2.02 -7.41 -13.03
N ARG A 47 -1.43 -8.14 -12.09
CA ARG A 47 -2.00 -9.33 -11.46
C ARG A 47 -2.48 -8.95 -10.07
N LEU A 48 -3.78 -9.07 -9.81
CA LEU A 48 -4.40 -8.71 -8.54
C LEU A 48 -4.77 -9.99 -7.76
N TYR A 49 -4.21 -10.13 -6.58
CA TYR A 49 -4.46 -11.27 -5.70
C TYR A 49 -5.24 -10.82 -4.48
N VAL A 50 -6.52 -11.18 -4.39
CA VAL A 50 -7.36 -10.84 -3.24
C VAL A 50 -7.14 -11.85 -2.11
N ARG A 51 -6.87 -11.35 -0.90
CA ARG A 51 -6.75 -12.11 0.34
C ARG A 51 -7.49 -11.38 1.46
N ILE A 52 -8.32 -12.11 2.21
CA ILE A 52 -9.11 -11.50 3.30
C ILE A 52 -8.23 -11.19 4.50
N ASP A 53 -7.29 -12.08 4.83
CA ASP A 53 -6.34 -11.92 5.93
C ASP A 53 -5.12 -11.13 5.47
N GLU A 54 -4.85 -9.98 6.09
CA GLU A 54 -3.76 -9.08 5.72
C GLU A 54 -2.38 -9.69 5.97
N ARG A 55 -2.24 -10.51 6.99
CA ARG A 55 -0.99 -11.24 7.27
C ARG A 55 -0.69 -12.22 6.16
N VAL A 56 -1.68 -13.00 5.74
CA VAL A 56 -1.55 -13.94 4.60
C VAL A 56 -1.25 -13.17 3.31
N ALA A 57 -1.93 -12.04 3.06
CA ALA A 57 -1.64 -11.18 1.91
C ALA A 57 -0.17 -10.75 1.89
N THR A 58 0.34 -10.26 3.03
CA THR A 58 1.69 -9.70 3.08
C THR A 58 2.77 -10.78 2.96
N PHE A 59 2.60 -11.97 3.58
CA PHE A 59 3.51 -13.10 3.37
C PHE A 59 3.46 -13.66 1.95
N THR A 60 2.29 -13.64 1.31
CA THR A 60 2.19 -13.99 -0.13
C THR A 60 2.98 -13.00 -0.98
N ALA A 61 2.84 -11.68 -0.70
CA ALA A 61 3.62 -10.64 -1.38
C ALA A 61 5.12 -10.80 -1.16
N LEU A 62 5.54 -11.11 0.06
CA LEU A 62 6.93 -11.38 0.41
C LEU A 62 7.50 -12.53 -0.45
N GLY A 63 6.73 -13.63 -0.57
CA GLY A 63 7.13 -14.77 -1.41
C GLY A 63 7.26 -14.41 -2.89
N LEU A 64 6.29 -13.66 -3.43
CA LEU A 64 6.31 -13.18 -4.82
C LEU A 64 7.49 -12.23 -5.07
N ALA A 65 7.72 -11.26 -4.18
CA ALA A 65 8.81 -10.31 -4.30
C ALA A 65 10.18 -11.00 -4.21
N LYS A 66 10.32 -11.95 -3.28
CA LYS A 66 11.56 -12.73 -3.12
C LYS A 66 11.86 -13.59 -4.35
N ALA A 67 10.83 -14.20 -4.95
CA ALA A 67 10.99 -15.06 -6.12
C ALA A 67 11.26 -14.27 -7.41
N SER A 68 10.65 -13.09 -7.56
CA SER A 68 10.77 -12.27 -8.78
C SER A 68 11.87 -11.23 -8.74
N GLY A 69 12.31 -10.80 -7.55
CA GLY A 69 13.19 -9.65 -7.36
C GLY A 69 12.52 -8.30 -7.60
N ASN A 70 11.23 -8.27 -7.92
CA ASN A 70 10.49 -7.06 -8.22
C ASN A 70 9.74 -6.52 -7.00
N VAL A 71 9.45 -5.23 -7.01
CA VAL A 71 8.57 -4.61 -6.00
C VAL A 71 7.17 -5.19 -6.13
N VAL A 72 6.65 -5.75 -5.02
CA VAL A 72 5.27 -6.21 -4.90
C VAL A 72 4.52 -5.29 -3.93
N ALA A 73 3.33 -4.84 -4.32
CA ALA A 73 2.50 -3.97 -3.50
C ALA A 73 1.48 -4.77 -2.68
N VAL A 74 1.25 -4.33 -1.45
CA VAL A 74 0.16 -4.82 -0.58
C VAL A 74 -0.75 -3.65 -0.24
N VAL A 75 -2.04 -3.81 -0.46
CA VAL A 75 -3.05 -2.81 -0.16
C VAL A 75 -3.96 -3.30 0.95
N THR A 76 -4.12 -2.50 2.00
CA THR A 76 -5.00 -2.82 3.13
C THR A 76 -5.84 -1.64 3.58
N THR A 77 -6.86 -1.91 4.35
CA THR A 77 -7.71 -0.91 4.99
C THR A 77 -7.02 -0.28 6.20
N SER A 78 -7.72 0.56 6.95
CA SER A 78 -7.20 1.29 8.11
C SER A 78 -7.22 0.47 9.41
N GLY A 79 -6.59 1.00 10.44
CA GLY A 79 -6.65 0.47 11.80
C GLY A 79 -5.77 -0.75 12.03
N THR A 80 -6.28 -1.74 12.75
CA THR A 80 -5.53 -2.95 13.11
C THR A 80 -5.11 -3.82 11.92
N ALA A 81 -5.72 -3.65 10.76
CA ALA A 81 -5.28 -4.24 9.51
C ALA A 81 -3.79 -3.96 9.21
N VAL A 82 -3.33 -2.74 9.53
CA VAL A 82 -1.92 -2.34 9.37
C VAL A 82 -1.01 -3.13 10.32
N GLY A 83 -1.46 -3.44 11.52
CA GLY A 83 -0.71 -4.27 12.48
C GLY A 83 -0.43 -5.68 11.98
N ASN A 84 -1.33 -6.25 11.17
CA ASN A 84 -1.16 -7.58 10.57
C ASN A 84 -0.04 -7.64 9.53
N LEU A 85 0.44 -6.49 9.03
CA LEU A 85 1.55 -6.43 8.06
C LEU A 85 2.91 -6.56 8.72
N VAL A 86 3.02 -6.27 10.03
CA VAL A 86 4.29 -6.16 10.76
C VAL A 86 5.18 -7.41 10.62
N PRO A 87 4.68 -8.64 10.83
CA PRO A 87 5.56 -9.81 10.77
C PRO A 87 6.25 -9.97 9.41
N ALA A 88 5.50 -9.82 8.32
CA ALA A 88 6.08 -9.95 6.98
C ALA A 88 6.95 -8.74 6.59
N ALA A 89 6.63 -7.54 7.10
CA ALA A 89 7.48 -6.36 6.91
C ALA A 89 8.85 -6.54 7.60
N MET A 90 8.88 -7.14 8.80
CA MET A 90 10.13 -7.48 9.51
C MET A 90 10.97 -8.46 8.70
N GLU A 91 10.37 -9.52 8.17
CA GLU A 91 11.06 -10.50 7.31
C GLU A 91 11.57 -9.87 6.02
N ALA A 92 10.75 -9.03 5.36
CA ALA A 92 11.14 -8.30 4.16
C ALA A 92 12.35 -7.41 4.43
N ARG A 93 12.33 -6.66 5.55
CA ARG A 93 13.43 -5.79 5.97
C ARG A 93 14.71 -6.58 6.22
N ALA A 94 14.63 -7.68 6.97
CA ALA A 94 15.77 -8.52 7.31
C ALA A 94 16.39 -9.18 6.07
N ALA A 95 15.57 -9.56 5.10
CA ALA A 95 16.00 -10.25 3.88
C ALA A 95 16.26 -9.32 2.69
N GLY A 96 16.08 -8.00 2.83
CA GLY A 96 16.22 -7.03 1.72
C GLY A 96 15.22 -7.26 0.59
N VAL A 97 14.01 -7.75 0.90
CA VAL A 97 12.98 -8.05 -0.11
C VAL A 97 12.12 -6.82 -0.36
N PRO A 98 11.90 -6.43 -1.63
CA PRO A 98 11.21 -5.19 -1.98
C PRO A 98 9.69 -5.30 -1.80
N LEU A 99 9.17 -4.84 -0.65
CA LEU A 99 7.75 -4.73 -0.36
C LEU A 99 7.30 -3.26 -0.29
N LEU A 100 6.19 -2.95 -0.93
CA LEU A 100 5.51 -1.67 -0.85
C LEU A 100 4.15 -1.84 -0.16
N LEU A 101 3.97 -1.21 1.01
CA LEU A 101 2.75 -1.32 1.79
C LEU A 101 1.91 -0.05 1.63
N LEU A 102 0.73 -0.18 1.04
CA LEU A 102 -0.23 0.89 0.77
C LEU A 102 -1.40 0.77 1.74
N THR A 103 -1.30 1.45 2.86
CA THR A 103 -2.29 1.39 3.94
C THR A 103 -3.26 2.56 3.85
N ALA A 104 -4.55 2.28 3.67
CA ALA A 104 -5.56 3.33 3.78
C ALA A 104 -5.63 3.84 5.22
N ASP A 105 -6.00 5.11 5.39
CA ASP A 105 -6.14 5.72 6.71
C ASP A 105 -7.44 6.53 6.82
N ARG A 106 -7.84 6.80 8.05
CA ARG A 106 -8.90 7.75 8.36
C ARG A 106 -8.38 9.19 8.23
N PRO A 107 -9.27 10.17 8.00
CA PRO A 107 -8.90 11.57 8.12
C PRO A 107 -8.21 11.84 9.47
N ALA A 108 -7.16 12.65 9.46
CA ALA A 108 -6.39 12.96 10.67
C ALA A 108 -7.26 13.52 11.83
N THR A 109 -8.35 14.19 11.51
CA THR A 109 -9.33 14.71 12.48
C THR A 109 -10.07 13.64 13.27
N LEU A 110 -10.01 12.38 12.84
CA LEU A 110 -10.65 11.25 13.52
C LEU A 110 -9.67 10.44 14.38
N VAL A 111 -8.37 10.68 14.25
CA VAL A 111 -7.35 10.01 15.08
C VAL A 111 -7.48 10.50 16.52
N GLY A 112 -7.52 9.56 17.48
CA GLY A 112 -7.68 9.86 18.90
C GLY A 112 -9.11 10.18 19.37
N THR A 113 -10.12 10.10 18.49
CA THR A 113 -11.52 10.40 18.83
C THR A 113 -12.34 9.19 19.24
N GLY A 114 -11.78 7.98 19.21
CA GLY A 114 -12.53 6.74 19.37
C GLY A 114 -13.33 6.31 18.14
N ALA A 115 -13.11 6.94 16.99
CA ALA A 115 -13.78 6.56 15.74
C ALA A 115 -13.44 5.11 15.37
N ASN A 116 -14.45 4.38 14.87
CA ASN A 116 -14.31 2.97 14.52
C ASN A 116 -13.14 2.72 13.55
N GLN A 117 -12.35 1.69 13.81
CA GLN A 117 -11.23 1.24 12.97
C GLN A 117 -10.22 2.37 12.71
N THR A 118 -9.91 3.16 13.75
CA THR A 118 -9.01 4.30 13.69
C THR A 118 -7.93 4.17 14.77
N CYS A 119 -6.68 4.29 14.38
CA CYS A 119 -5.53 4.35 15.28
C CYS A 119 -4.44 5.24 14.67
N ASP A 120 -3.40 5.57 15.42
CA ASP A 120 -2.22 6.19 14.85
C ASP A 120 -1.42 5.12 14.09
N GLN A 121 -1.44 5.21 12.76
CA GLN A 121 -0.81 4.22 11.88
C GLN A 121 0.67 4.52 11.58
N LEU A 122 1.14 5.74 11.82
CA LEU A 122 2.49 6.15 11.39
C LEU A 122 3.61 5.35 12.05
N GLY A 123 3.42 4.93 13.29
CA GLY A 123 4.42 4.19 14.05
C GLY A 123 4.25 2.67 14.06
N ILE A 124 3.18 2.12 13.49
CA ILE A 124 2.83 0.69 13.64
C ILE A 124 3.94 -0.23 13.12
N LEU A 125 4.50 0.08 11.96
CA LEU A 125 5.55 -0.75 11.35
C LEU A 125 6.92 -0.55 12.04
N GLY A 126 7.09 0.54 12.78
CA GLY A 126 8.32 0.81 13.53
C GLY A 126 9.58 0.63 12.67
N PRO A 127 10.61 -0.07 13.20
CA PRO A 127 11.86 -0.27 12.49
C PRO A 127 11.76 -1.22 11.28
N ALA A 128 10.62 -1.89 11.08
CA ALA A 128 10.42 -2.73 9.89
C ALA A 128 10.23 -1.91 8.61
N ALA A 129 9.80 -0.65 8.71
CA ALA A 129 9.68 0.24 7.57
C ALA A 129 11.02 0.95 7.27
N VAL A 130 11.45 0.98 6.01
CA VAL A 130 12.60 1.79 5.54
C VAL A 130 12.23 3.26 5.37
N GLY A 131 10.95 3.57 5.24
CA GLY A 131 10.40 4.91 5.14
C GLY A 131 8.88 4.87 5.18
N VAL A 132 8.29 5.98 5.60
CA VAL A 132 6.83 6.18 5.63
C VAL A 132 6.50 7.48 4.91
N LEU A 133 5.58 7.42 3.96
CA LEU A 133 5.10 8.57 3.22
C LEU A 133 3.58 8.70 3.42
N ARG A 134 3.11 9.92 3.66
CA ARG A 134 1.69 10.20 3.84
C ARG A 134 1.13 10.90 2.61
N LEU A 135 0.07 10.34 2.05
CA LEU A 135 -0.70 10.93 0.97
C LEU A 135 -2.10 11.30 1.46
N ALA A 136 -2.57 12.48 1.08
CA ALA A 136 -3.92 12.90 1.41
C ALA A 136 -4.65 13.40 0.15
N SER A 137 -5.89 12.97 -0.03
CA SER A 137 -6.71 13.34 -1.19
C SER A 137 -7.01 14.83 -1.31
N GLY A 138 -6.86 15.58 -0.21
CA GLY A 138 -7.09 17.03 -0.16
C GLY A 138 -5.88 17.91 -0.45
N THR A 139 -4.67 17.36 -0.54
CA THR A 139 -3.42 18.13 -0.62
C THR A 139 -2.47 17.63 -1.70
N GLY A 140 -1.57 18.49 -2.16
CA GLY A 140 -0.42 18.14 -3.00
C GLY A 140 -0.69 17.97 -4.50
N GLY A 141 -1.86 17.52 -4.89
CA GLY A 141 -2.20 17.29 -6.30
C GLY A 141 -1.54 16.06 -6.92
N GLU A 142 -1.89 15.77 -8.17
CA GLU A 142 -1.48 14.57 -8.89
C GLU A 142 0.04 14.42 -9.02
N THR A 143 0.74 15.51 -9.34
CA THR A 143 2.20 15.52 -9.49
C THR A 143 2.90 15.11 -8.19
N ALA A 144 2.47 15.66 -7.05
CA ALA A 144 3.03 15.34 -5.75
C ALA A 144 2.72 13.87 -5.35
N TRP A 145 1.52 13.38 -5.68
CA TRP A 145 1.16 11.99 -5.42
C TRP A 145 2.00 11.01 -6.25
N ARG A 146 2.19 11.30 -7.55
CA ARG A 146 3.07 10.49 -8.42
C ARG A 146 4.50 10.46 -7.89
N ALA A 147 5.05 11.62 -7.53
CA ALA A 147 6.40 11.73 -6.99
C ALA A 147 6.56 10.95 -5.67
N ALA A 148 5.54 10.99 -4.79
CA ALA A 148 5.57 10.25 -3.53
C ALA A 148 5.53 8.73 -3.76
N ILE A 149 4.72 8.24 -4.70
CA ILE A 149 4.68 6.80 -5.04
C ILE A 149 6.00 6.37 -5.70
N ALA A 150 6.55 7.16 -6.61
CA ALA A 150 7.85 6.87 -7.22
C ALA A 150 8.96 6.76 -6.16
N ARG A 151 8.99 7.70 -5.21
CA ARG A 151 9.92 7.64 -4.07
C ARG A 151 9.71 6.42 -3.20
N ALA A 152 8.45 6.03 -2.92
CA ALA A 152 8.14 4.84 -2.14
C ALA A 152 8.62 3.56 -2.84
N CYS A 153 8.43 3.46 -4.16
CA CYS A 153 8.92 2.35 -4.97
C CYS A 153 10.46 2.28 -4.96
N ALA A 154 11.14 3.42 -5.10
CA ALA A 154 12.61 3.49 -5.03
C ALA A 154 13.12 3.03 -3.66
N LEU A 155 12.53 3.52 -2.57
CA LEU A 155 12.87 3.07 -1.21
C LEU A 155 12.65 1.56 -1.01
N ALA A 156 11.54 1.02 -1.55
CA ALA A 156 11.27 -0.41 -1.47
C ALA A 156 12.28 -1.25 -2.27
N ALA A 157 12.71 -0.73 -3.42
CA ALA A 157 13.72 -1.38 -4.28
C ALA A 157 15.16 -1.22 -3.76
N GLY A 158 15.40 -0.38 -2.76
CA GLY A 158 16.74 -0.11 -2.23
C GLY A 158 17.57 0.83 -3.10
N THR A 159 16.92 1.71 -3.87
CA THR A 159 17.54 2.68 -4.80
C THR A 159 17.23 4.13 -4.45
#